data_d1cfaecfbe06bc6806b899dc03435eda
#
_entry.id   d1cfaecfbe06bc6806b899dc03435eda
#
_cell.length_a   1.000
_cell.length_b   1.000
_cell.length_c   1.000
_cell.angle_alpha   90.00
_cell.angle_beta   90.00
_cell.angle_gamma   90.00
#
_symmetry.space_group_name_H-M   'P 1'
#
loop_
_entity.id
_entity.type
_entity.pdbx_description
1 polymer ?
#
loop_
_entity_poly.entity_id
_entity_poly.type
_entity_poly.pdbx_seq_one_letter_code
_entity_poly.pdbx_strand_id
1 'polypeptide(L)'
;MQPSRLRSVELMAKVLRESETPVTIVATGPQTNVAALLLAHPELKPNIARISLMGGGIAYGNWTCAAEFNILVDPEAADIVFRSGIPITMAGLDVTEKALIFPEDFERVRAVGNPVARVVADWLEFFYGFHRKLGYAGAPVHDAVAVAALLRPDLMDSQEMYVQIETQGEYCRGMTVGDTRGQLGHAPNARVLTGIDRRGFADLLVEAVSAYDREGT
;
A
#
# COMPACT_ATOMS: atom_id res chain seq x y z
N MET A 1 14.08 -17.30 -10.56
CA MET A 1 13.02 -17.89 -9.70
C MET A 1 11.88 -18.38 -10.59
N GLN A 2 11.33 -19.60 -10.39
CA GLN A 2 10.19 -20.09 -11.18
C GLN A 2 8.87 -19.70 -10.50
N PRO A 3 7.83 -19.29 -11.26
CA PRO A 3 6.50 -19.00 -10.69
C PRO A 3 5.92 -20.23 -9.99
N SER A 4 5.23 -20.03 -8.86
CA SER A 4 4.51 -21.11 -8.18
C SER A 4 3.36 -21.64 -9.05
N ARG A 5 3.07 -22.94 -8.95
CA ARG A 5 1.86 -23.54 -9.55
C ARG A 5 0.62 -23.39 -8.67
N LEU A 6 0.77 -22.96 -7.41
CA LEU A 6 -0.31 -22.71 -6.49
C LEU A 6 -1.02 -21.40 -6.85
N ARG A 7 -2.33 -21.35 -6.62
CA ARG A 7 -3.11 -20.11 -6.70
C ARG A 7 -2.76 -19.18 -5.53
N SER A 8 -3.10 -17.91 -5.64
CA SER A 8 -2.69 -16.88 -4.67
C SER A 8 -3.02 -17.24 -3.22
N VAL A 9 -4.26 -17.63 -2.92
CA VAL A 9 -4.70 -17.97 -1.55
C VAL A 9 -3.97 -19.21 -1.03
N GLU A 10 -3.82 -20.25 -1.88
CA GLU A 10 -3.08 -21.48 -1.52
C GLU A 10 -1.61 -21.19 -1.23
N LEU A 11 -0.98 -20.31 -2.04
CA LEU A 11 0.41 -19.92 -1.83
C LEU A 11 0.59 -19.13 -0.54
N MET A 12 -0.28 -18.15 -0.28
CA MET A 12 -0.25 -17.38 0.97
C MET A 12 -0.46 -18.30 2.18
N ALA A 13 -1.46 -19.19 2.14
CA ALA A 13 -1.70 -20.14 3.22
C ALA A 13 -0.50 -21.07 3.47
N LYS A 14 0.15 -21.54 2.39
CA LYS A 14 1.38 -22.32 2.50
C LYS A 14 2.50 -21.54 3.19
N VAL A 15 2.78 -20.32 2.72
CA VAL A 15 3.84 -19.47 3.30
C VAL A 15 3.57 -19.22 4.79
N LEU A 16 2.33 -18.91 5.16
CA LEU A 16 1.95 -18.67 6.57
C LEU A 16 2.12 -19.92 7.45
N ARG A 17 1.87 -21.13 6.92
CA ARG A 17 2.05 -22.39 7.67
C ARG A 17 3.51 -22.78 7.84
N GLU A 18 4.32 -22.49 6.84
CA GLU A 18 5.73 -22.92 6.80
C GLU A 18 6.68 -21.91 7.42
N SER A 19 6.23 -20.67 7.66
CA SER A 19 7.05 -19.63 8.28
C SER A 19 7.23 -19.88 9.77
N GLU A 20 8.46 -19.80 10.25
CA GLU A 20 8.80 -19.92 11.66
C GLU A 20 8.39 -18.68 12.49
N THR A 21 8.16 -17.57 11.81
CA THR A 21 7.75 -16.29 12.43
C THR A 21 6.52 -15.72 11.73
N PRO A 22 5.68 -14.92 12.42
CA PRO A 22 4.55 -14.27 11.79
C PRO A 22 4.96 -13.40 10.58
N VAL A 23 4.19 -13.49 9.49
CA VAL A 23 4.49 -12.86 8.21
C VAL A 23 3.74 -11.54 8.06
N THR A 24 4.37 -10.52 7.53
CA THR A 24 3.70 -9.29 7.10
C THR A 24 3.16 -9.46 5.67
N ILE A 25 1.87 -9.19 5.48
CA ILE A 25 1.26 -9.13 4.16
C ILE A 25 1.34 -7.68 3.65
N VAL A 26 1.91 -7.49 2.47
CA VAL A 26 1.86 -6.20 1.76
C VAL A 26 0.85 -6.32 0.62
N ALA A 27 -0.27 -5.61 0.74
CA ALA A 27 -1.37 -5.66 -0.22
C ALA A 27 -1.43 -4.34 -1.01
N THR A 28 -1.00 -4.38 -2.28
CA THR A 28 -0.90 -3.20 -3.15
C THR A 28 -2.01 -3.14 -4.21
N GLY A 29 -3.06 -3.92 -4.05
CA GLY A 29 -4.24 -3.97 -4.91
C GLY A 29 -5.51 -4.24 -4.09
N PRO A 30 -6.63 -4.57 -4.76
CA PRO A 30 -7.89 -4.92 -4.08
C PRO A 30 -7.70 -6.04 -3.07
N GLN A 31 -8.44 -5.95 -1.95
CA GLN A 31 -8.24 -6.83 -0.79
C GLN A 31 -8.82 -8.25 -0.96
N THR A 32 -9.36 -8.57 -2.13
CA THR A 32 -10.06 -9.83 -2.42
C THR A 32 -9.25 -11.08 -2.04
N ASN A 33 -7.96 -11.13 -2.39
CA ASN A 33 -7.12 -12.29 -2.07
C ASN A 33 -6.83 -12.41 -0.57
N VAL A 34 -6.64 -11.28 0.12
CA VAL A 34 -6.41 -11.27 1.57
C VAL A 34 -7.68 -11.68 2.30
N ALA A 35 -8.83 -11.13 1.93
CA ALA A 35 -10.13 -11.52 2.49
C ALA A 35 -10.44 -13.01 2.26
N ALA A 36 -10.21 -13.51 1.04
CA ALA A 36 -10.38 -14.92 0.72
C ALA A 36 -9.48 -15.84 1.58
N LEU A 37 -8.23 -15.42 1.82
CA LEU A 37 -7.33 -16.13 2.74
C LEU A 37 -7.91 -16.17 4.16
N LEU A 38 -8.34 -15.01 4.68
CA LEU A 38 -8.87 -14.92 6.05
C LEU A 38 -10.17 -15.71 6.25
N LEU A 39 -11.01 -15.81 5.22
CA LEU A 39 -12.24 -16.59 5.25
C LEU A 39 -11.99 -18.09 5.11
N ALA A 40 -11.08 -18.48 4.20
CA ALA A 40 -10.78 -19.89 3.95
C ALA A 40 -9.91 -20.52 5.04
N HIS A 41 -9.05 -19.71 5.68
CA HIS A 41 -8.05 -20.16 6.66
C HIS A 41 -8.01 -19.24 7.90
N PRO A 42 -9.13 -19.12 8.65
CA PRO A 42 -9.20 -18.25 9.85
C PRO A 42 -8.19 -18.67 10.92
N GLU A 43 -7.79 -19.94 10.95
CA GLU A 43 -6.76 -20.47 11.85
C GLU A 43 -5.37 -19.90 11.62
N LEU A 44 -5.11 -19.32 10.44
CA LEU A 44 -3.81 -18.72 10.10
C LEU A 44 -3.67 -17.25 10.51
N LYS A 45 -4.72 -16.61 11.03
CA LYS A 45 -4.64 -15.22 11.52
C LYS A 45 -3.47 -14.97 12.49
N PRO A 46 -3.19 -15.86 13.46
CA PRO A 46 -2.05 -15.67 14.35
C PRO A 46 -0.68 -15.69 13.68
N ASN A 47 -0.60 -16.24 12.46
CA ASN A 47 0.61 -16.29 11.66
C ASN A 47 0.83 -15.02 10.83
N ILE A 48 -0.10 -14.05 10.89
CA ILE A 48 0.01 -12.77 10.21
C ILE A 48 0.41 -11.69 11.24
N ALA A 49 1.61 -11.15 11.10
CA ALA A 49 2.11 -10.10 12.00
C ALA A 49 1.35 -8.79 11.83
N ARG A 50 1.06 -8.42 10.57
CA ARG A 50 0.30 -7.23 10.16
C ARG A 50 -0.04 -7.28 8.68
N ILE A 51 -0.95 -6.39 8.29
CA ILE A 51 -1.24 -6.10 6.88
C ILE A 51 -0.84 -4.64 6.62
N SER A 52 0.11 -4.41 5.69
CA SER A 52 0.41 -3.09 5.15
C SER A 52 -0.27 -2.98 3.79
N LEU A 53 -1.25 -2.10 3.66
CA LEU A 53 -2.02 -2.00 2.42
C LEU A 53 -1.87 -0.63 1.76
N MET A 54 -1.84 -0.61 0.42
CA MET A 54 -2.14 0.58 -0.35
C MET A 54 -3.62 0.56 -0.73
N GLY A 55 -4.35 1.53 -0.29
CA GLY A 55 -5.77 1.68 -0.61
C GLY A 55 -6.49 2.64 0.32
N GLY A 56 -7.61 3.13 -0.16
CA GLY A 56 -8.47 4.06 0.55
C GLY A 56 -7.97 5.50 0.57
N GLY A 57 -8.78 6.34 1.16
CA GLY A 57 -8.50 7.74 1.42
C GLY A 57 -9.48 8.26 2.45
N ILE A 58 -9.00 8.94 3.49
CA ILE A 58 -9.87 9.49 4.53
C ILE A 58 -10.50 10.80 4.06
N ALA A 59 -9.74 11.63 3.35
CA ALA A 59 -10.21 12.94 2.92
C ALA A 59 -10.97 12.92 1.58
N TYR A 60 -10.63 11.99 0.68
CA TYR A 60 -11.19 11.93 -0.69
C TYR A 60 -10.89 10.59 -1.36
N GLY A 61 -11.56 10.34 -2.51
CA GLY A 61 -11.28 9.24 -3.40
C GLY A 61 -10.60 9.69 -4.69
N ASN A 62 -10.14 8.73 -5.52
CA ASN A 62 -9.56 8.97 -6.83
C ASN A 62 -10.36 8.33 -7.97
N TRP A 63 -11.18 7.32 -7.66
CA TRP A 63 -12.04 6.68 -8.66
C TRP A 63 -13.46 7.26 -8.66
N THR A 64 -13.99 7.50 -7.47
CA THR A 64 -15.15 8.37 -7.24
C THR A 64 -14.70 9.50 -6.31
N CYS A 65 -15.59 10.48 -6.07
CA CYS A 65 -15.30 11.55 -5.11
C CYS A 65 -15.11 11.02 -3.67
N ALA A 66 -15.63 9.82 -3.36
CA ALA A 66 -15.62 9.23 -2.03
C ALA A 66 -14.69 8.02 -1.90
N ALA A 67 -14.40 7.29 -2.99
CA ALA A 67 -13.73 6.01 -2.93
C ALA A 67 -12.44 5.96 -3.74
N GLU A 68 -11.42 5.36 -3.15
CA GLU A 68 -10.18 4.98 -3.81
C GLU A 68 -10.36 3.64 -4.54
N PHE A 69 -9.64 3.48 -5.65
CA PHE A 69 -9.79 2.38 -6.60
C PHE A 69 -9.68 0.99 -5.96
N ASN A 70 -8.63 0.72 -5.20
CA ASN A 70 -8.39 -0.62 -4.62
C ASN A 70 -9.50 -1.05 -3.66
N ILE A 71 -10.06 -0.10 -2.90
CA ILE A 71 -11.18 -0.36 -2.00
C ILE A 71 -12.49 -0.48 -2.77
N LEU A 72 -12.71 0.38 -3.76
CA LEU A 72 -13.94 0.38 -4.55
C LEU A 72 -14.13 -0.89 -5.39
N VAL A 73 -13.05 -1.51 -5.84
CA VAL A 73 -13.11 -2.75 -6.64
C VAL A 73 -13.75 -3.89 -5.86
N ASP A 74 -13.49 -3.99 -4.54
CA ASP A 74 -14.07 -5.02 -3.67
C ASP A 74 -14.21 -4.49 -2.23
N PRO A 75 -15.23 -3.64 -1.97
CA PRO A 75 -15.43 -3.05 -0.65
C PRO A 75 -15.72 -4.07 0.44
N GLU A 76 -16.42 -5.16 0.11
CA GLU A 76 -16.72 -6.24 1.03
C GLU A 76 -15.44 -6.95 1.49
N ALA A 77 -14.53 -7.21 0.57
CA ALA A 77 -13.22 -7.77 0.92
C ALA A 77 -12.42 -6.81 1.82
N ALA A 78 -12.45 -5.53 1.52
CA ALA A 78 -11.81 -4.52 2.37
C ALA A 78 -12.43 -4.49 3.77
N ASP A 79 -13.76 -4.52 3.91
CA ASP A 79 -14.45 -4.57 5.21
C ASP A 79 -14.03 -5.82 6.03
N ILE A 80 -13.94 -6.99 5.38
CA ILE A 80 -13.44 -8.22 6.03
C ILE A 80 -12.03 -8.02 6.57
N VAL A 81 -11.15 -7.38 5.81
CA VAL A 81 -9.76 -7.12 6.22
C VAL A 81 -9.71 -6.15 7.40
N PHE A 82 -10.43 -5.01 7.33
CA PHE A 82 -10.45 -4.02 8.41
C PHE A 82 -11.10 -4.54 9.70
N ARG A 83 -12.01 -5.52 9.62
CA ARG A 83 -12.62 -6.19 10.77
C ARG A 83 -11.86 -7.42 11.25
N SER A 84 -10.75 -7.76 10.61
CA SER A 84 -10.03 -9.03 10.91
C SER A 84 -9.42 -9.10 12.31
N GLY A 85 -9.17 -7.95 12.94
CA GLY A 85 -8.42 -7.85 14.20
C GLY A 85 -6.90 -7.95 14.02
N ILE A 86 -6.41 -8.09 12.80
CA ILE A 86 -4.97 -8.07 12.48
C ILE A 86 -4.52 -6.60 12.44
N PRO A 87 -3.34 -6.24 12.99
CA PRO A 87 -2.83 -4.87 12.90
C PRO A 87 -2.71 -4.41 11.44
N ILE A 88 -3.30 -3.26 11.11
CA ILE A 88 -3.30 -2.69 9.75
C ILE A 88 -2.46 -1.42 9.73
N THR A 89 -1.59 -1.30 8.71
CA THR A 89 -1.01 -0.03 8.27
C THR A 89 -1.63 0.35 6.94
N MET A 90 -2.35 1.47 6.90
CA MET A 90 -3.06 1.95 5.71
C MET A 90 -2.28 3.09 5.06
N ALA A 91 -1.75 2.84 3.85
CA ALA A 91 -1.19 3.86 2.98
C ALA A 91 -2.28 4.31 1.99
N GLY A 92 -3.15 5.20 2.44
CA GLY A 92 -4.22 5.80 1.63
C GLY A 92 -3.75 6.99 0.79
N LEU A 93 -4.66 7.58 0.01
CA LEU A 93 -4.37 8.73 -0.85
C LEU A 93 -3.85 9.93 -0.04
N ASP A 94 -4.26 10.07 1.22
CA ASP A 94 -3.83 11.14 2.13
C ASP A 94 -2.30 11.24 2.28
N VAL A 95 -1.59 10.13 2.11
CA VAL A 95 -0.13 10.06 2.11
C VAL A 95 0.45 9.78 0.72
N THR A 96 -0.17 8.88 -0.07
CA THR A 96 0.45 8.41 -1.31
C THR A 96 0.50 9.48 -2.39
N GLU A 97 -0.44 10.42 -2.41
CA GLU A 97 -0.40 11.59 -3.29
C GLU A 97 0.63 12.64 -2.88
N LYS A 98 1.22 12.51 -1.68
CA LYS A 98 2.38 13.31 -1.23
C LYS A 98 3.72 12.64 -1.56
N ALA A 99 3.71 11.34 -1.86
CA ALA A 99 4.88 10.54 -2.22
C ALA A 99 5.29 10.74 -3.69
N LEU A 100 5.44 11.99 -4.10
CA LEU A 100 5.77 12.36 -5.48
C LEU A 100 7.25 12.15 -5.77
N ILE A 101 7.55 11.43 -6.82
CA ILE A 101 8.89 11.34 -7.40
C ILE A 101 8.96 12.33 -8.56
N PHE A 102 9.86 13.30 -8.46
CA PHE A 102 9.98 14.38 -9.43
C PHE A 102 10.95 14.02 -10.57
N PRO A 103 10.92 14.77 -11.70
CA PRO A 103 11.85 14.53 -12.82
C PRO A 103 13.33 14.49 -12.42
N GLU A 104 13.75 15.33 -11.48
CA GLU A 104 15.13 15.28 -10.95
C GLU A 104 15.45 13.98 -10.21
N ASP A 105 14.46 13.35 -9.57
CA ASP A 105 14.63 12.04 -8.92
C ASP A 105 14.73 10.92 -9.97
N PHE A 106 14.05 11.03 -11.13
CA PHE A 106 14.21 10.06 -12.22
C PHE A 106 15.67 10.03 -12.72
N GLU A 107 16.28 11.21 -12.86
CA GLU A 107 17.68 11.31 -13.25
C GLU A 107 18.63 10.75 -12.18
N ARG A 108 18.31 10.92 -10.91
CA ARG A 108 19.07 10.30 -9.81
C ARG A 108 18.99 8.77 -9.87
N VAL A 109 17.80 8.21 -10.13
CA VAL A 109 17.62 6.78 -10.34
C VAL A 109 18.42 6.32 -11.56
N ARG A 110 18.30 7.01 -12.69
CA ARG A 110 19.02 6.70 -13.94
C ARG A 110 20.54 6.73 -13.77
N ALA A 111 21.05 7.67 -12.98
CA ALA A 111 22.47 7.85 -12.70
C ALA A 111 23.09 6.67 -11.91
N VAL A 112 22.30 5.80 -11.28
CA VAL A 112 22.78 4.53 -10.68
C VAL A 112 23.46 3.65 -11.72
N GLY A 113 22.99 3.69 -13.00
CA GLY A 113 23.69 3.12 -14.15
C GLY A 113 23.43 1.62 -14.42
N ASN A 114 22.84 0.89 -13.48
CA ASN A 114 22.53 -0.54 -13.67
C ASN A 114 21.29 -0.76 -14.56
N PRO A 115 21.05 -1.98 -15.09
CA PRO A 115 19.91 -2.28 -15.94
C PRO A 115 18.55 -2.03 -15.26
N VAL A 116 18.41 -2.32 -13.94
CA VAL A 116 17.18 -2.12 -13.18
C VAL A 116 16.88 -0.63 -13.04
N ALA A 117 17.90 0.18 -12.73
CA ALA A 117 17.80 1.64 -12.63
C ALA A 117 17.24 2.27 -13.91
N ARG A 118 17.71 1.84 -15.08
CA ARG A 118 17.24 2.35 -16.36
C ARG A 118 15.75 2.05 -16.55
N VAL A 119 15.34 0.80 -16.33
CA VAL A 119 13.94 0.37 -16.46
C VAL A 119 13.04 1.12 -15.50
N VAL A 120 13.45 1.26 -14.23
CA VAL A 120 12.66 2.00 -13.21
C VAL A 120 12.54 3.48 -13.58
N ALA A 121 13.62 4.12 -14.01
CA ALA A 121 13.58 5.52 -14.42
C ALA A 121 12.65 5.73 -15.63
N ASP A 122 12.72 4.84 -16.63
CA ASP A 122 11.86 4.90 -17.82
C ASP A 122 10.37 4.69 -17.47
N TRP A 123 10.07 3.79 -16.52
CA TRP A 123 8.70 3.59 -16.03
C TRP A 123 8.18 4.80 -15.25
N LEU A 124 9.01 5.40 -14.41
CA LEU A 124 8.64 6.61 -13.66
C LEU A 124 8.34 7.78 -14.61
N GLU A 125 9.16 7.97 -15.63
CA GLU A 125 8.97 9.01 -16.64
C GLU A 125 7.69 8.77 -17.46
N PHE A 126 7.46 7.53 -17.89
CA PHE A 126 6.23 7.14 -18.60
C PHE A 126 4.98 7.38 -17.73
N PHE A 127 5.01 6.94 -16.48
CA PHE A 127 3.91 7.10 -15.52
C PHE A 127 3.65 8.58 -15.21
N TYR A 128 4.69 9.38 -15.05
CA TYR A 128 4.59 10.82 -14.88
C TYR A 128 3.95 11.50 -16.09
N GLY A 129 4.22 11.02 -17.30
CA GLY A 129 3.62 11.55 -18.53
C GLY A 129 2.09 11.57 -18.51
N PHE A 130 1.45 10.60 -17.84
CA PHE A 130 0.01 10.59 -17.58
C PHE A 130 -0.37 11.59 -16.48
N HIS A 131 0.30 11.53 -15.32
CA HIS A 131 -0.04 12.36 -14.15
C HIS A 131 0.19 13.85 -14.39
N ARG A 132 1.19 14.22 -15.19
CA ARG A 132 1.42 15.60 -15.61
C ARG A 132 0.21 16.22 -16.31
N LYS A 133 -0.52 15.44 -17.12
CA LYS A 133 -1.75 15.90 -17.79
C LYS A 133 -2.89 16.17 -16.81
N LEU A 134 -2.83 15.55 -15.64
CA LEU A 134 -3.77 15.75 -14.52
C LEU A 134 -3.31 16.85 -13.55
N GLY A 135 -2.19 17.53 -13.83
CA GLY A 135 -1.70 18.64 -13.02
C GLY A 135 -0.72 18.24 -11.90
N TYR A 136 -0.28 16.98 -11.83
CA TYR A 136 0.71 16.56 -10.83
C TYR A 136 2.11 17.09 -11.17
N ALA A 137 2.83 17.54 -10.15
CA ALA A 137 4.21 18.00 -10.28
C ALA A 137 5.23 16.85 -10.38
N GLY A 138 4.86 15.64 -9.99
CA GLY A 138 5.69 14.43 -10.00
C GLY A 138 4.84 13.17 -10.18
N ALA A 139 5.48 12.00 -10.24
CA ALA A 139 4.83 10.70 -10.28
C ALA A 139 4.44 10.25 -8.86
N PRO A 140 3.15 10.07 -8.52
CA PRO A 140 2.75 9.52 -7.23
C PRO A 140 2.99 8.00 -7.22
N VAL A 141 4.00 7.54 -6.49
CA VAL A 141 4.35 6.12 -6.41
C VAL A 141 3.63 5.49 -5.23
N HIS A 142 2.33 5.21 -5.42
CA HIS A 142 1.40 4.80 -4.38
C HIS A 142 1.85 3.54 -3.62
N ASP A 143 2.06 2.45 -4.34
CA ASP A 143 2.28 1.11 -3.77
C ASP A 143 3.56 1.01 -2.94
N ALA A 144 4.60 1.71 -3.37
CA ALA A 144 5.88 1.71 -2.67
C ALA A 144 5.79 2.34 -1.27
N VAL A 145 4.79 3.20 -0.99
CA VAL A 145 4.57 3.78 0.33
C VAL A 145 4.22 2.71 1.36
N ALA A 146 3.40 1.71 0.98
CA ALA A 146 3.05 0.60 1.88
C ALA A 146 4.26 -0.25 2.26
N VAL A 147 5.27 -0.36 1.39
CA VAL A 147 6.56 -1.02 1.66
C VAL A 147 7.47 -0.11 2.48
N ALA A 148 7.60 1.16 2.08
CA ALA A 148 8.44 2.15 2.75
C ALA A 148 8.05 2.34 4.24
N ALA A 149 6.75 2.29 4.55
CA ALA A 149 6.25 2.36 5.92
C ALA A 149 6.73 1.22 6.84
N LEU A 150 7.11 0.08 6.25
CA LEU A 150 7.70 -1.06 6.99
C LEU A 150 9.21 -0.92 7.13
N LEU A 151 9.89 -0.46 6.08
CA LEU A 151 11.34 -0.36 6.03
C LEU A 151 11.87 0.89 6.72
N ARG A 152 11.17 2.00 6.57
CA ARG A 152 11.55 3.32 7.08
C ARG A 152 10.33 4.03 7.68
N PRO A 153 9.81 3.51 8.82
CA PRO A 153 8.66 4.11 9.51
C PRO A 153 8.93 5.54 9.99
N ASP A 154 10.19 5.91 10.14
CA ASP A 154 10.68 7.26 10.47
C ASP A 154 10.35 8.31 9.40
N LEU A 155 10.10 7.90 8.16
CA LEU A 155 9.69 8.80 7.07
C LEU A 155 8.19 9.12 7.09
N MET A 156 7.39 8.48 7.94
CA MET A 156 5.94 8.54 7.89
C MET A 156 5.34 9.25 9.10
N ASP A 157 4.44 10.20 8.86
CA ASP A 157 3.47 10.64 9.85
C ASP A 157 2.27 9.70 9.83
N SER A 158 1.68 9.42 10.98
CA SER A 158 0.54 8.51 11.08
C SER A 158 -0.36 8.84 12.25
N GLN A 159 -1.62 8.40 12.16
CA GLN A 159 -2.60 8.47 13.22
C GLN A 159 -3.29 7.11 13.39
N GLU A 160 -3.41 6.66 14.64
CA GLU A 160 -4.25 5.52 14.97
C GLU A 160 -5.71 5.97 14.94
N MET A 161 -6.55 5.24 14.19
CA MET A 161 -7.98 5.54 14.14
C MET A 161 -8.80 4.29 13.86
N TYR A 162 -10.07 4.35 14.18
CA TYR A 162 -11.03 3.35 13.76
C TYR A 162 -11.46 3.65 12.31
N VAL A 163 -11.32 2.67 11.43
CA VAL A 163 -11.68 2.78 10.01
C VAL A 163 -12.73 1.74 9.68
N GLN A 164 -13.79 2.18 9.00
CA GLN A 164 -14.84 1.34 8.43
C GLN A 164 -14.88 1.48 6.92
N ILE A 165 -15.39 0.46 6.24
CA ILE A 165 -15.61 0.52 4.79
C ILE A 165 -17.11 0.65 4.53
N GLU A 166 -17.50 1.64 3.76
CA GLU A 166 -18.88 1.81 3.32
C GLU A 166 -19.18 0.85 2.16
N THR A 167 -20.06 -0.11 2.40
CA THR A 167 -20.37 -1.18 1.43
C THR A 167 -21.74 -1.05 0.75
N GLN A 168 -22.63 -0.15 1.21
CA GLN A 168 -24.03 -0.11 0.76
C GLN A 168 -24.47 1.25 0.22
N GLY A 169 -23.80 2.34 0.58
CA GLY A 169 -24.21 3.69 0.20
C GLY A 169 -24.18 3.91 -1.30
N GLU A 170 -25.23 4.50 -1.84
CA GLU A 170 -25.34 4.80 -3.28
C GLU A 170 -24.20 5.67 -3.80
N TYR A 171 -23.78 6.69 -3.02
CA TYR A 171 -22.75 7.66 -3.41
C TYR A 171 -21.39 7.40 -2.76
N CYS A 172 -21.37 6.65 -1.66
CA CYS A 172 -20.18 6.48 -0.82
C CYS A 172 -19.67 5.03 -0.78
N ARG A 173 -20.23 4.11 -1.58
CA ARG A 173 -19.75 2.73 -1.64
C ARG A 173 -18.25 2.69 -1.93
N GLY A 174 -17.48 1.96 -1.11
CA GLY A 174 -16.03 1.86 -1.17
C GLY A 174 -15.29 3.00 -0.46
N MET A 175 -15.99 3.92 0.21
CA MET A 175 -15.36 4.94 1.04
C MET A 175 -14.71 4.32 2.28
N THR A 176 -13.51 4.75 2.62
CA THR A 176 -12.87 4.48 3.90
C THR A 176 -13.26 5.58 4.90
N VAL A 177 -14.14 5.23 5.82
CA VAL A 177 -14.68 6.15 6.84
C VAL A 177 -13.79 6.06 8.07
N GLY A 178 -12.87 7.03 8.23
CA GLY A 178 -11.99 7.11 9.39
C GLY A 178 -12.56 7.97 10.51
N ASP A 179 -12.61 7.42 11.72
CA ASP A 179 -13.02 8.17 12.92
C ASP A 179 -11.85 9.00 13.44
N THR A 180 -11.60 10.14 12.78
CA THR A 180 -10.50 11.05 13.09
C THR A 180 -10.64 11.76 14.45
N ARG A 181 -11.84 11.71 15.07
CA ARG A 181 -12.15 12.41 16.33
C ARG A 181 -12.55 11.48 17.46
N GLY A 182 -12.57 10.15 17.24
CA GLY A 182 -13.01 9.18 18.25
C GLY A 182 -14.50 9.25 18.57
N GLN A 183 -15.35 9.72 17.66
CA GLN A 183 -16.78 9.95 17.89
C GLN A 183 -17.58 8.64 17.96
N LEU A 184 -17.09 7.58 17.32
CA LEU A 184 -17.74 6.27 17.32
C LEU A 184 -17.46 5.46 18.61
N GLY A 185 -16.47 5.87 19.41
CA GLY A 185 -16.12 5.19 20.66
C GLY A 185 -15.51 3.82 20.50
N HIS A 186 -15.08 3.45 19.28
CA HIS A 186 -14.37 2.21 19.02
C HIS A 186 -12.86 2.37 19.19
N ALA A 187 -12.21 1.29 19.65
CA ALA A 187 -10.75 1.24 19.64
C ALA A 187 -10.23 1.32 18.17
N PRO A 188 -9.09 2.00 17.94
CA PRO A 188 -8.48 2.02 16.62
C PRO A 188 -8.21 0.61 16.09
N ASN A 189 -8.47 0.39 14.79
CA ASN A 189 -8.18 -0.85 14.09
C ASN A 189 -7.12 -0.67 12.99
N ALA A 190 -6.70 0.57 12.72
CA ALA A 190 -5.71 0.87 11.70
C ALA A 190 -4.80 2.03 12.12
N ARG A 191 -3.51 1.89 11.77
CA ARG A 191 -2.55 2.98 11.70
C ARG A 191 -2.64 3.58 10.29
N VAL A 192 -3.24 4.76 10.18
CA VAL A 192 -3.41 5.48 8.91
C VAL A 192 -2.25 6.43 8.70
N LEU A 193 -1.57 6.32 7.57
CA LEU A 193 -0.48 7.21 7.20
C LEU A 193 -1.05 8.54 6.71
N THR A 194 -0.53 9.65 7.22
CA THR A 194 -1.04 11.00 6.95
C THR A 194 -0.03 11.95 6.33
N GLY A 195 1.25 11.62 6.42
CA GLY A 195 2.35 12.41 5.86
C GLY A 195 3.56 11.55 5.55
N ILE A 196 4.47 12.11 4.74
CA ILE A 196 5.70 11.45 4.31
C ILE A 196 6.81 12.47 4.12
N ASP A 197 8.02 12.16 4.59
CA ASP A 197 9.23 12.82 4.09
C ASP A 197 9.46 12.38 2.63
N ARG A 198 9.00 13.20 1.70
CA ARG A 198 9.12 12.93 0.26
C ARG A 198 10.56 12.72 -0.17
N ARG A 199 11.51 13.53 0.38
CA ARG A 199 12.91 13.45 0.00
C ARG A 199 13.53 12.15 0.48
N GLY A 200 13.31 11.81 1.75
CA GLY A 200 13.75 10.53 2.30
C GLY A 200 13.15 9.33 1.56
N PHE A 201 11.90 9.45 1.09
CA PHE A 201 11.27 8.42 0.26
C PHE A 201 11.93 8.27 -1.12
N ALA A 202 12.26 9.38 -1.79
CA ALA A 202 12.99 9.35 -3.06
C ALA A 202 14.41 8.77 -2.87
N ASP A 203 15.08 9.10 -1.76
CA ASP A 203 16.40 8.56 -1.42
C ASP A 203 16.32 7.04 -1.19
N LEU A 204 15.29 6.56 -0.50
CA LEU A 204 15.03 5.12 -0.31
C LEU A 204 14.83 4.39 -1.64
N LEU A 205 14.14 4.99 -2.61
CA LEU A 205 13.95 4.41 -3.95
C LEU A 205 15.30 4.28 -4.68
N VAL A 206 16.14 5.32 -4.65
CA VAL A 206 17.47 5.29 -5.25
C VAL A 206 18.35 4.23 -4.57
N GLU A 207 18.30 4.14 -3.24
CA GLU A 207 19.03 3.11 -2.48
C GLU A 207 18.58 1.70 -2.86
N ALA A 208 17.26 1.45 -2.93
CA ALA A 208 16.72 0.16 -3.30
C ALA A 208 17.16 -0.29 -4.70
N VAL A 209 17.15 0.63 -5.67
CA VAL A 209 17.62 0.34 -7.03
C VAL A 209 19.12 0.11 -7.08
N SER A 210 19.90 0.83 -6.26
CA SER A 210 21.36 0.65 -6.16
C SER A 210 21.76 -0.70 -5.55
N ALA A 211 20.89 -1.31 -4.76
CA ALA A 211 21.17 -2.62 -4.15
C ALA A 211 21.31 -3.75 -5.17
N TYR A 212 20.72 -3.61 -6.37
CA TYR A 212 20.83 -4.60 -7.45
C TYR A 212 22.24 -4.72 -8.05
N ASP A 213 23.16 -3.79 -7.78
CA ASP A 213 24.57 -3.91 -8.18
C ASP A 213 25.42 -4.73 -7.20
N ARG A 214 24.93 -4.89 -5.95
CA ARG A 214 25.67 -5.55 -4.87
C ARG A 214 25.46 -7.06 -4.85
N GLU A 215 24.36 -7.52 -5.39
CA GLU A 215 24.09 -8.95 -5.59
C GLU A 215 24.65 -9.35 -6.95
N GLY A 216 25.98 -9.58 -6.99
CA GLY A 216 26.65 -10.12 -8.18
C GLY A 216 25.91 -11.35 -8.69
N THR A 217 25.30 -11.21 -9.80
CA THR A 217 24.61 -12.22 -10.60
C THR A 217 25.48 -13.38 -10.98
#